data_7b76c7f23cb24f3dacf5bcc4a98bbbbe
#
_entry.id   7b76c7f23cb24f3dacf5bcc4a98bbbbe
#
_cell.length_a   1.000
_cell.length_b   1.000
_cell.length_c   1.000
_cell.angle_alpha   90.00
_cell.angle_beta   90.00
_cell.angle_gamma   90.00
#
_symmetry.space_group_name_H-M   'P 1'
#
loop_
_entity.id
_entity.type
_entity.pdbx_description
1 polymer ?
#
loop_
_entity_poly.entity_id
_entity_poly.type
_entity_poly.pdbx_seq_one_letter_code
_entity_poly.pdbx_strand_id
1 'polypeptide(L)'
;MSYFSKEISDVFNELGCDKNGLESKNIEKLHEKYGYNSLEEKEKATGLQIFFEQFKDFLVVILIIAGIISMVSGNMESSIVIFAVIILNAILGTVQHLKAEASLASLKAMSSPNAKVIRDGIKK
;
A
#
# COMPACT_ATOMS: atom_id res chain seq x y z
N MET A 1 16.54 -24.93 -5.23
CA MET A 1 18.00 -25.11 -5.12
C MET A 1 18.36 -25.05 -3.64
N SER A 2 19.04 -26.07 -3.12
CA SER A 2 19.40 -26.15 -1.70
C SER A 2 20.91 -25.85 -1.59
N TYR A 3 21.25 -24.66 -1.10
CA TYR A 3 22.66 -24.24 -0.95
C TYR A 3 23.35 -24.87 0.27
N PHE A 4 22.58 -25.42 1.22
CA PHE A 4 23.11 -25.98 2.47
C PHE A 4 23.98 -27.23 2.31
N SER A 5 23.88 -27.92 1.16
CA SER A 5 24.64 -29.14 0.85
C SER A 5 25.83 -28.90 -0.07
N LYS A 6 26.10 -27.65 -0.44
CA LYS A 6 27.20 -27.27 -1.35
C LYS A 6 28.40 -26.73 -0.57
N GLU A 7 29.59 -26.90 -1.14
CA GLU A 7 30.79 -26.23 -0.65
C GLU A 7 30.68 -24.70 -0.86
N ILE A 8 31.22 -23.91 0.04
CA ILE A 8 31.13 -22.44 0.01
C ILE A 8 31.69 -21.85 -1.31
N SER A 9 32.79 -22.45 -1.80
CA SER A 9 33.41 -22.09 -3.07
C SER A 9 32.48 -22.25 -4.26
N ASP A 10 31.69 -23.33 -4.28
CA ASP A 10 30.76 -23.62 -5.37
C ASP A 10 29.58 -22.63 -5.36
N VAL A 11 29.11 -22.27 -4.15
CA VAL A 11 28.05 -21.27 -3.98
C VAL A 11 28.52 -19.88 -4.45
N PHE A 12 29.73 -19.48 -4.12
CA PHE A 12 30.30 -18.22 -4.59
C PHE A 12 30.42 -18.18 -6.11
N ASN A 13 30.90 -19.24 -6.72
CA ASN A 13 31.01 -19.36 -8.17
C ASN A 13 29.64 -19.31 -8.85
N GLU A 14 28.65 -20.02 -8.32
CA GLU A 14 27.27 -20.04 -8.86
C GLU A 14 26.58 -18.68 -8.74
N LEU A 15 26.84 -17.94 -7.67
CA LEU A 15 26.25 -16.60 -7.43
C LEU A 15 27.07 -15.47 -8.07
N GLY A 16 28.24 -15.75 -8.62
CA GLY A 16 29.13 -14.76 -9.21
C GLY A 16 29.65 -13.72 -8.21
N CYS A 17 29.92 -14.15 -6.98
CA CYS A 17 30.43 -13.30 -5.91
C CYS A 17 31.62 -13.94 -5.19
N ASP A 18 32.25 -13.21 -4.30
CA ASP A 18 33.34 -13.68 -3.46
C ASP A 18 33.15 -13.25 -1.98
N LYS A 19 34.19 -13.45 -1.16
CA LYS A 19 34.19 -13.05 0.25
C LYS A 19 34.04 -11.53 0.45
N ASN A 20 34.35 -10.72 -0.56
CA ASN A 20 34.20 -9.26 -0.56
C ASN A 20 32.80 -8.83 -0.98
N GLY A 21 31.93 -9.79 -1.32
CA GLY A 21 30.57 -9.54 -1.78
C GLY A 21 30.51 -9.19 -3.27
N LEU A 22 29.40 -8.58 -3.68
CA LEU A 22 29.19 -8.14 -5.06
C LEU A 22 29.84 -6.78 -5.30
N GLU A 23 30.51 -6.63 -6.45
CA GLU A 23 30.98 -5.34 -6.93
C GLU A 23 29.83 -4.41 -7.27
N SER A 24 29.94 -3.13 -6.87
CA SER A 24 28.90 -2.12 -7.16
C SER A 24 28.54 -2.02 -8.63
N LYS A 25 29.50 -2.20 -9.53
CA LYS A 25 29.30 -2.19 -10.98
C LYS A 25 28.39 -3.33 -11.49
N ASN A 26 28.40 -4.47 -10.82
CA ASN A 26 27.58 -5.61 -11.19
C ASN A 26 26.14 -5.50 -10.64
N ILE A 27 25.94 -4.68 -9.62
CA ILE A 27 24.63 -4.50 -8.99
C ILE A 27 23.63 -3.86 -9.95
N GLU A 28 24.04 -2.85 -10.72
CA GLU A 28 23.18 -2.21 -11.72
C GLU A 28 22.66 -3.21 -12.75
N LYS A 29 23.55 -4.06 -13.26
CA LYS A 29 23.18 -5.13 -14.22
C LYS A 29 22.24 -6.16 -13.60
N LEU A 30 22.40 -6.46 -12.31
CA LEU A 30 21.53 -7.39 -11.60
C LEU A 30 20.16 -6.74 -11.35
N HIS A 31 20.10 -5.43 -11.05
CA HIS A 31 18.84 -4.69 -10.93
C HIS A 31 18.09 -4.61 -12.27
N GLU A 32 18.80 -4.42 -13.39
CA GLU A 32 18.17 -4.47 -14.71
C GLU A 32 17.59 -5.85 -15.05
N LYS A 33 18.27 -6.91 -14.62
CA LYS A 33 17.86 -8.30 -14.90
C LYS A 33 16.76 -8.81 -13.97
N TYR A 34 16.81 -8.50 -12.69
CA TYR A 34 15.96 -9.09 -11.66
C TYR A 34 15.01 -8.08 -11.00
N GLY A 35 15.16 -6.77 -11.28
CA GLY A 35 14.45 -5.70 -10.61
C GLY A 35 15.04 -5.38 -9.22
N TYR A 36 14.45 -4.37 -8.58
CA TYR A 36 14.79 -4.00 -7.21
C TYR A 36 14.12 -4.99 -6.23
N ASN A 37 14.81 -5.30 -5.12
CA ASN A 37 14.23 -6.08 -4.03
C ASN A 37 13.28 -5.19 -3.20
N SER A 38 12.17 -4.82 -3.81
CA SER A 38 11.13 -4.01 -3.21
C SER A 38 9.78 -4.72 -3.37
N LEU A 39 8.95 -4.62 -2.36
CA LEU A 39 7.56 -5.06 -2.49
C LEU A 39 6.83 -4.07 -3.40
N GLU A 40 6.04 -4.57 -4.34
CA GLU A 40 5.16 -3.73 -5.14
C GLU A 40 4.17 -3.02 -4.21
N GLU A 41 4.27 -1.71 -4.15
CA GLU A 41 3.28 -0.90 -3.45
C GLU A 41 2.08 -0.71 -4.38
N LYS A 42 0.90 -1.08 -3.90
CA LYS A 42 -0.34 -0.74 -4.61
C LYS A 42 -0.44 0.77 -4.70
N GLU A 43 -0.87 1.26 -5.85
CA GLU A 43 -1.15 2.68 -6.04
C GLU A 43 -2.12 3.16 -4.95
N LYS A 44 -1.76 4.24 -4.29
CA LYS A 44 -2.59 4.83 -3.24
C LYS A 44 -3.83 5.43 -3.87
N ALA A 45 -4.99 5.06 -3.36
CA ALA A 45 -6.24 5.65 -3.81
C ALA A 45 -6.25 7.15 -3.52
N THR A 46 -6.72 7.94 -4.49
CA THR A 46 -6.86 9.39 -4.31
C THR A 46 -8.00 9.67 -3.31
N GLY A 47 -7.88 10.74 -2.52
CA GLY A 47 -8.94 11.12 -1.58
C GLY A 47 -10.34 11.21 -2.20
N LEU A 48 -10.43 11.67 -3.47
CA LEU A 48 -11.69 11.69 -4.21
C LEU A 48 -12.22 10.29 -4.53
N GLN A 49 -11.35 9.34 -4.87
CA GLN A 49 -11.76 7.95 -5.09
C GLN A 49 -12.33 7.34 -3.81
N ILE A 50 -11.63 7.54 -2.68
CA ILE A 50 -12.07 7.07 -1.37
C ILE A 50 -13.41 7.71 -1.00
N PHE A 51 -13.60 9.01 -1.27
CA PHE A 51 -14.86 9.71 -1.01
C PHE A 51 -16.02 9.09 -1.80
N PHE A 52 -15.84 8.84 -3.09
CA PHE A 52 -16.89 8.20 -3.90
C PHE A 52 -17.13 6.74 -3.54
N GLU A 53 -16.12 6.04 -3.02
CA GLU A 53 -16.27 4.68 -2.52
C GLU A 53 -17.19 4.62 -1.29
N GLN A 54 -17.27 5.68 -0.47
CA GLN A 54 -18.19 5.72 0.66
C GLN A 54 -19.66 5.61 0.21
N PHE A 55 -19.99 6.05 -1.00
CA PHE A 55 -21.36 5.94 -1.52
C PHE A 55 -21.73 4.53 -2.00
N LYS A 56 -20.77 3.61 -2.10
CA LYS A 56 -21.02 2.19 -2.39
C LYS A 56 -21.39 1.39 -1.14
N ASP A 57 -21.23 1.98 0.05
CA ASP A 57 -21.63 1.32 1.29
C ASP A 57 -23.15 1.05 1.29
N PHE A 58 -23.50 -0.17 1.68
CA PHE A 58 -24.90 -0.63 1.68
C PHE A 58 -25.81 0.26 2.54
N LEU A 59 -25.31 0.72 3.69
CA LEU A 59 -26.07 1.60 4.57
C LEU A 59 -26.30 2.96 3.92
N VAL A 60 -25.30 3.51 3.25
CA VAL A 60 -25.41 4.79 2.55
C VAL A 60 -26.39 4.69 1.39
N VAL A 61 -26.39 3.58 0.65
CA VAL A 61 -27.35 3.33 -0.42
C VAL A 61 -28.80 3.33 0.12
N ILE A 62 -29.05 2.69 1.24
CA ILE A 62 -30.38 2.71 1.90
C ILE A 62 -30.76 4.14 2.28
N LEU A 63 -29.84 4.91 2.86
CA LEU A 63 -30.10 6.30 3.23
C LEU A 63 -30.40 7.19 2.00
N ILE A 64 -29.72 6.97 0.89
CA ILE A 64 -29.99 7.68 -0.37
C ILE A 64 -31.41 7.38 -0.84
N ILE A 65 -31.82 6.11 -0.84
CA ILE A 65 -33.17 5.70 -1.22
C ILE A 65 -34.20 6.36 -0.29
N ALA A 66 -33.97 6.33 1.03
CA ALA A 66 -34.83 6.97 2.01
C ALA A 66 -34.96 8.48 1.79
N GLY A 67 -33.84 9.17 1.49
CA GLY A 67 -33.82 10.59 1.16
C GLY A 67 -34.62 10.92 -0.08
N ILE A 68 -34.54 10.09 -1.14
CA ILE A 68 -35.32 10.25 -2.35
C ILE A 68 -36.81 10.05 -2.08
N ILE A 69 -37.18 9.01 -1.34
CA ILE A 69 -38.59 8.75 -0.96
C ILE A 69 -39.14 9.93 -0.15
N SER A 70 -38.37 10.45 0.80
CA SER A 70 -38.74 11.62 1.61
C SER A 70 -38.99 12.84 0.74
N MET A 71 -38.13 13.06 -0.24
CA MET A 71 -38.26 14.18 -1.20
C MET A 71 -39.55 14.06 -2.03
N VAL A 72 -39.83 12.88 -2.59
CA VAL A 72 -41.03 12.61 -3.40
C VAL A 72 -42.31 12.71 -2.56
N SER A 73 -42.25 12.37 -1.27
CA SER A 73 -43.34 12.50 -0.30
C SER A 73 -43.61 13.95 0.13
N GLY A 74 -42.87 14.94 -0.38
CA GLY A 74 -43.05 16.35 -0.06
C GLY A 74 -42.34 16.81 1.22
N ASN A 75 -41.58 15.94 1.91
CA ASN A 75 -40.84 16.25 3.10
C ASN A 75 -39.40 16.75 2.78
N MET A 76 -39.33 17.94 2.17
CA MET A 76 -38.05 18.51 1.72
C MET A 76 -37.06 18.75 2.86
N GLU A 77 -37.52 19.18 4.04
CA GLU A 77 -36.67 19.43 5.20
C GLU A 77 -35.96 18.15 5.64
N SER A 78 -36.73 17.04 5.79
CA SER A 78 -36.16 15.75 6.18
C SER A 78 -35.19 15.21 5.12
N SER A 79 -35.48 15.40 3.84
CA SER A 79 -34.61 14.99 2.74
C SER A 79 -33.28 15.73 2.78
N ILE A 80 -33.27 17.03 2.98
CA ILE A 80 -32.05 17.85 3.10
C ILE A 80 -31.18 17.35 4.25
N VAL A 81 -31.78 17.09 5.41
CA VAL A 81 -31.05 16.57 6.58
C VAL A 81 -30.41 15.21 6.27
N ILE A 82 -31.15 14.30 5.63
CA ILE A 82 -30.61 12.98 5.24
C ILE A 82 -29.39 13.13 4.32
N PHE A 83 -29.49 13.94 3.27
CA PHE A 83 -28.38 14.16 2.35
C PHE A 83 -27.19 14.86 3.01
N ALA A 84 -27.43 15.81 3.90
CA ALA A 84 -26.36 16.46 4.68
C ALA A 84 -25.61 15.44 5.55
N VAL A 85 -26.32 14.54 6.21
CA VAL A 85 -25.72 13.46 7.02
C VAL A 85 -24.91 12.51 6.15
N ILE A 86 -25.39 12.13 4.97
CA ILE A 86 -24.66 11.27 4.03
C ILE A 86 -23.33 11.93 3.63
N ILE A 87 -23.35 13.21 3.27
CA ILE A 87 -22.14 13.95 2.88
C ILE A 87 -21.15 14.05 4.03
N LEU A 88 -21.61 14.41 5.23
CA LEU A 88 -20.76 14.49 6.43
C LEU A 88 -20.14 13.12 6.76
N ASN A 89 -20.92 12.05 6.66
CA ASN A 89 -20.43 10.69 6.87
C ASN A 89 -19.36 10.31 5.83
N ALA A 90 -19.57 10.65 4.56
CA ALA A 90 -18.60 10.38 3.50
C ALA A 90 -17.29 11.16 3.71
N ILE A 91 -17.35 12.41 4.14
CA ILE A 91 -16.16 13.21 4.48
C ILE A 91 -15.42 12.57 5.67
N LEU A 92 -16.15 12.23 6.73
CA LEU A 92 -15.57 11.62 7.93
C LEU A 92 -14.92 10.28 7.61
N GLY A 93 -15.59 9.41 6.86
CA GLY A 93 -15.07 8.13 6.41
C GLY A 93 -13.79 8.27 5.58
N THR A 94 -13.77 9.25 4.66
CA THR A 94 -12.59 9.56 3.86
C THR A 94 -11.40 9.98 4.74
N VAL A 95 -11.61 10.88 5.69
CA VAL A 95 -10.55 11.35 6.60
C VAL A 95 -10.04 10.19 7.47
N GLN A 96 -10.93 9.35 7.99
CA GLN A 96 -10.55 8.17 8.79
C GLN A 96 -9.75 7.18 7.96
N HIS A 97 -10.15 6.91 6.72
CA HIS A 97 -9.43 6.00 5.81
C HIS A 97 -8.01 6.51 5.53
N LEU A 98 -7.85 7.79 5.18
CA LEU A 98 -6.54 8.39 4.91
C LEU A 98 -5.63 8.36 6.15
N LYS A 99 -6.17 8.62 7.35
CA LYS A 99 -5.40 8.52 8.60
C LYS A 99 -4.97 7.09 8.90
N ALA A 100 -5.85 6.12 8.70
CA ALA A 100 -5.55 4.70 8.91
C ALA A 100 -4.46 4.24 7.94
N GLU A 101 -4.54 4.63 6.67
CA GLU A 101 -3.52 4.31 5.65
C GLU A 101 -2.15 4.91 6.00
N ALA A 102 -2.11 6.18 6.45
CA ALA A 102 -0.88 6.83 6.89
C ALA A 102 -0.24 6.11 8.10
N SER A 103 -1.07 5.67 9.07
CA SER A 103 -0.60 4.91 10.22
C SER A 103 -0.02 3.55 9.82
N LEU A 104 -0.68 2.84 8.90
CA LEU A 104 -0.19 1.57 8.37
C LEU A 104 1.13 1.74 7.60
N ALA A 105 1.27 2.81 6.82
CA ALA A 105 2.51 3.12 6.10
C ALA A 105 3.68 3.36 7.08
N SER A 106 3.43 4.07 8.18
CA SER A 106 4.43 4.29 9.24
C SER A 106 4.88 2.98 9.89
N LEU A 107 3.93 2.10 10.23
CA LEU A 107 4.23 0.78 10.81
C LEU A 107 5.02 -0.10 9.82
N LYS A 108 4.65 -0.08 8.54
CA LYS A 108 5.36 -0.82 7.48
C LYS A 108 6.80 -0.34 7.33
N ALA A 109 7.03 0.98 7.38
CA ALA A 109 8.37 1.56 7.32
C ALA A 109 9.24 1.14 8.51
N MET A 110 8.68 1.02 9.71
CA MET A 110 9.38 0.54 10.90
C MET A 110 9.65 -0.97 10.88
N SER A 111 8.82 -1.74 10.21
CA SER A 111 8.91 -3.21 10.14
C SER A 111 9.74 -3.72 8.96
N SER A 112 10.25 -2.86 8.09
CA SER A 112 11.06 -3.29 6.95
C SER A 112 12.35 -3.94 7.44
N PRO A 113 12.58 -5.24 7.20
CA PRO A 113 13.80 -5.91 7.63
C PRO A 113 14.98 -5.38 6.82
N ASN A 114 15.95 -4.82 7.52
CA ASN A 114 17.22 -4.43 6.93
C ASN A 114 18.22 -5.58 7.03
N ALA A 115 18.85 -5.94 5.93
CA ALA A 115 19.92 -6.93 5.90
C ALA A 115 21.27 -6.22 5.78
N LYS A 116 22.22 -6.62 6.60
CA LYS A 116 23.61 -6.18 6.45
C LYS A 116 24.25 -6.97 5.32
N VAL A 117 24.80 -6.29 4.34
CA VAL A 117 25.43 -6.89 3.17
C VAL A 117 26.88 -6.45 3.06
N ILE A 118 27.71 -7.27 2.41
CA ILE A 118 29.08 -6.93 2.05
C ILE A 118 29.08 -6.55 0.57
N ARG A 119 29.58 -5.36 0.25
CA ARG A 119 29.75 -4.87 -1.12
C ARG A 119 31.09 -4.16 -1.23
N ASP A 120 31.85 -4.49 -2.27
CA ASP A 120 33.20 -3.93 -2.48
C ASP A 120 34.10 -4.11 -1.25
N GLY A 121 33.95 -5.21 -0.50
CA GLY A 121 34.66 -5.47 0.76
C GLY A 121 34.20 -4.66 1.97
N ILE A 122 33.20 -3.79 1.81
CA ILE A 122 32.67 -2.93 2.89
C ILE A 122 31.30 -3.45 3.34
N LYS A 123 31.14 -3.56 4.65
CA LYS A 123 29.84 -3.92 5.27
C LYS A 123 28.93 -2.69 5.26
N LYS A 124 27.80 -2.82 4.59
CA LYS A 124 26.74 -1.79 4.47
C LYS A 124 25.45 -2.25 5.11
#